data_920b18c2847dc14a0dae57f4868cad9c
#
_entry.id   920b18c2847dc14a0dae57f4868cad9c
#
_cell.length_a   1.000
_cell.length_b   1.000
_cell.length_c   1.000
_cell.angle_alpha   90.00
_cell.angle_beta   90.00
_cell.angle_gamma   90.00
#
_symmetry.space_group_name_H-M   'P 1'
#
loop_
_entity.id
_entity.type
_entity.pdbx_description
1 polymer ?
#
loop_
_entity_poly.entity_id
_entity_poly.type
_entity_poly.pdbx_seq_one_letter_code
_entity_poly.pdbx_strand_id
1 'polypeptide(L)'
;MPFTAQTIVDQLQVLIPGVTDAEALGYVNRAYKWLLGSTDIKTEPLEIASVQYQQGYDLSNDILRTDKVLWVTGVDDQSRYTGDELTFTPDKEFINVSYGTPTDYSFYNSRQSSAATTDSKAQIWLYPIPDIDPDGGYPKIVIYGAVYRALTLTDSLSNAVQFEDAILARSKQLLFDDYDPSKSDYWEQKAAKYLRETLDTLNKRQDGLGENLIPTISYSRRTAQ
;
A
#
# COMPACT_ATOMS: atom_id res chain seq x y z
N MET A 1 11.24 22.01 8.04
CA MET A 1 9.94 22.10 7.33
C MET A 1 9.38 20.72 7.23
N PRO A 2 8.07 20.51 7.29
CA PRO A 2 7.53 19.19 7.07
C PRO A 2 7.83 18.73 5.64
N PHE A 3 8.23 17.48 5.46
CA PHE A 3 8.43 16.88 4.16
C PHE A 3 7.06 16.56 3.54
N THR A 4 6.71 17.26 2.46
CA THR A 4 5.42 17.16 1.77
C THR A 4 5.61 16.80 0.31
N ALA A 5 4.56 16.33 -0.36
CA ALA A 5 4.59 16.08 -1.79
C ALA A 5 4.92 17.37 -2.59
N GLN A 6 4.44 18.55 -2.14
CA GLN A 6 4.77 19.85 -2.75
C GLN A 6 6.27 20.12 -2.80
N THR A 7 7.01 19.78 -1.72
CA THR A 7 8.46 19.99 -1.68
C THR A 7 9.20 19.25 -2.81
N ILE A 8 8.72 18.05 -3.16
CA ILE A 8 9.30 17.27 -4.26
C ILE A 8 8.85 17.85 -5.61
N VAL A 9 7.57 18.19 -5.75
CA VAL A 9 7.00 18.80 -6.97
C VAL A 9 7.79 20.06 -7.35
N ASP A 10 8.04 20.97 -6.40
CA ASP A 10 8.82 22.19 -6.63
C ASP A 10 10.22 21.88 -7.16
N GLN A 11 10.89 20.86 -6.63
CA GLN A 11 12.21 20.44 -7.10
C GLN A 11 12.18 19.83 -8.52
N LEU A 12 11.12 19.10 -8.90
CA LEU A 12 10.97 18.56 -10.24
C LEU A 12 10.75 19.68 -11.27
N GLN A 13 9.95 20.68 -10.94
CA GLN A 13 9.67 21.84 -11.80
C GLN A 13 10.91 22.72 -12.04
N VAL A 14 11.81 22.80 -11.06
CA VAL A 14 13.11 23.49 -11.26
C VAL A 14 13.97 22.77 -12.30
N LEU A 15 13.88 21.42 -12.38
CA LEU A 15 14.67 20.64 -13.33
C LEU A 15 14.13 20.72 -14.77
N ILE A 16 12.82 20.74 -14.93
CA ILE A 16 12.15 20.81 -16.24
C ILE A 16 11.06 21.89 -16.15
N PRO A 17 11.38 23.14 -16.54
CA PRO A 17 10.41 24.21 -16.59
C PRO A 17 9.26 23.87 -17.55
N GLY A 18 8.02 24.00 -17.08
CA GLY A 18 6.82 23.73 -17.88
C GLY A 18 6.08 22.44 -17.48
N VAL A 19 6.66 21.61 -16.62
CA VAL A 19 5.93 20.50 -15.98
C VAL A 19 4.89 21.08 -15.03
N THR A 20 3.64 20.65 -15.19
CA THR A 20 2.53 21.08 -14.32
C THR A 20 2.58 20.41 -12.96
N ASP A 21 1.94 21.02 -11.93
CA ASP A 21 1.82 20.41 -10.60
C ASP A 21 1.20 19.00 -10.65
N ALA A 22 0.15 18.82 -11.47
CA ALA A 22 -0.53 17.56 -11.61
C ALA A 22 0.38 16.47 -12.20
N GLU A 23 1.18 16.82 -13.18
CA GLU A 23 2.14 15.90 -13.83
C GLU A 23 3.29 15.55 -12.88
N ALA A 24 3.89 16.55 -12.25
CA ALA A 24 4.95 16.35 -11.25
C ALA A 24 4.46 15.50 -10.07
N LEU A 25 3.24 15.76 -9.57
CA LEU A 25 2.61 14.96 -8.53
C LEU A 25 2.38 13.50 -8.99
N GLY A 26 2.10 13.28 -10.27
CA GLY A 26 2.01 11.95 -10.86
C GLY A 26 3.32 11.15 -10.73
N TYR A 27 4.48 11.79 -10.93
CA TYR A 27 5.80 11.16 -10.71
C TYR A 27 6.05 10.87 -9.24
N VAL A 28 5.71 11.80 -8.34
CA VAL A 28 5.82 11.62 -6.89
C VAL A 28 4.97 10.44 -6.42
N ASN A 29 3.74 10.35 -6.89
CA ASN A 29 2.83 9.26 -6.56
C ASN A 29 3.37 7.89 -7.02
N ARG A 30 3.91 7.79 -8.22
CA ARG A 30 4.54 6.56 -8.72
C ARG A 30 5.78 6.19 -7.90
N ALA A 31 6.60 7.17 -7.52
CA ALA A 31 7.77 6.95 -6.68
C ALA A 31 7.40 6.50 -5.25
N TYR A 32 6.36 7.10 -4.67
CA TYR A 32 5.85 6.71 -3.36
C TYR A 32 5.26 5.31 -3.37
N LYS A 33 4.49 4.97 -4.40
CA LYS A 33 3.97 3.60 -4.59
C LYS A 33 5.11 2.58 -4.71
N TRP A 34 6.16 2.90 -5.47
CA TRP A 34 7.36 2.05 -5.57
C TRP A 34 8.03 1.87 -4.20
N LEU A 35 8.18 2.93 -3.41
CA LEU A 35 8.74 2.85 -2.06
C LEU A 35 7.94 1.91 -1.17
N LEU A 36 6.62 2.08 -1.11
CA LEU A 36 5.73 1.21 -0.31
C LEU A 36 5.81 -0.26 -0.72
N GLY A 37 5.95 -0.53 -2.01
CA GLY A 37 6.12 -1.89 -2.53
C GLY A 37 7.51 -2.50 -2.31
N SER A 38 8.52 -1.64 -2.03
CA SER A 38 9.91 -2.06 -1.86
C SER A 38 10.37 -2.10 -0.40
N THR A 39 9.52 -1.67 0.53
CA THR A 39 9.85 -1.53 1.96
C THR A 39 8.75 -2.08 2.84
N ASP A 40 9.06 -2.25 4.13
CA ASP A 40 8.09 -2.65 5.15
C ASP A 40 7.39 -1.47 5.84
N ILE A 41 7.35 -0.32 5.17
CA ILE A 41 6.61 0.84 5.68
C ILE A 41 5.15 0.45 5.83
N LYS A 42 4.63 0.60 7.06
CA LYS A 42 3.21 0.44 7.36
C LYS A 42 2.50 1.76 7.11
N THR A 43 1.39 1.67 6.41
CA THR A 43 0.49 2.80 6.21
C THR A 43 -0.68 2.72 7.18
N GLU A 44 -1.55 3.71 7.18
CA GLU A 44 -2.83 3.61 7.87
C GLU A 44 -3.62 2.41 7.33
N PRO A 45 -4.28 1.65 8.22
CA PRO A 45 -5.07 0.50 7.80
C PRO A 45 -6.22 0.92 6.87
N LEU A 46 -6.59 0.01 5.97
CA LEU A 46 -7.80 0.15 5.17
C LEU A 46 -8.98 -0.42 5.95
N GLU A 47 -9.98 0.42 6.21
CA GLU A 47 -11.23 0.02 6.85
C GLU A 47 -12.34 -0.13 5.82
N ILE A 48 -13.05 -1.24 5.87
CA ILE A 48 -14.18 -1.54 5.01
C ILE A 48 -15.37 -1.90 5.90
N ALA A 49 -16.46 -1.13 5.77
CA ALA A 49 -17.70 -1.45 6.48
C ALA A 49 -18.22 -2.81 5.99
N SER A 50 -18.58 -3.68 6.93
CA SER A 50 -19.25 -4.93 6.58
C SER A 50 -20.71 -4.67 6.17
N VAL A 51 -21.25 -5.59 5.39
CA VAL A 51 -22.66 -5.58 5.00
C VAL A 51 -23.18 -6.99 5.23
N GLN A 52 -24.34 -7.09 5.89
CA GLN A 52 -24.97 -8.38 6.16
C GLN A 52 -25.23 -9.13 4.86
N TYR A 53 -24.91 -10.41 4.83
CA TYR A 53 -25.05 -11.32 3.68
C TYR A 53 -24.21 -10.93 2.45
N GLN A 54 -23.24 -10.04 2.60
CA GLN A 54 -22.30 -9.72 1.53
C GLN A 54 -20.98 -10.49 1.73
N GLN A 55 -20.58 -11.23 0.70
CA GLN A 55 -19.35 -12.02 0.72
C GLN A 55 -18.15 -11.26 0.20
N GLY A 56 -18.30 -10.54 -0.92
CA GLY A 56 -17.21 -9.84 -1.61
C GLY A 56 -17.29 -8.34 -1.40
N TYR A 57 -16.15 -7.72 -1.12
CA TYR A 57 -16.01 -6.27 -0.91
C TYR A 57 -14.97 -5.73 -1.85
N ASP A 58 -15.32 -4.68 -2.59
CA ASP A 58 -14.39 -4.00 -3.48
C ASP A 58 -13.28 -3.35 -2.67
N LEU A 59 -12.05 -3.59 -3.09
CA LEU A 59 -10.90 -2.93 -2.53
C LEU A 59 -10.70 -1.62 -3.28
N SER A 60 -10.73 -0.51 -2.53
CA SER A 60 -10.28 0.76 -3.06
C SER A 60 -8.79 0.65 -3.28
N ASN A 61 -8.38 0.49 -4.53
CA ASN A 61 -7.03 0.56 -5.06
C ASN A 61 -5.86 0.09 -4.17
N ASP A 62 -4.99 -0.69 -4.76
CA ASP A 62 -3.58 -0.76 -4.43
C ASP A 62 -3.20 -1.21 -3.00
N ILE A 63 -3.75 -2.33 -2.56
CA ILE A 63 -3.10 -3.09 -1.49
C ILE A 63 -1.84 -3.71 -2.09
N LEU A 64 -0.68 -3.15 -1.77
CA LEU A 64 0.61 -3.63 -2.26
C LEU A 64 1.12 -4.82 -1.45
N ARG A 65 0.76 -4.84 -0.16
CA ARG A 65 1.08 -5.94 0.77
C ARG A 65 0.03 -5.99 1.87
N THR A 66 -0.35 -7.19 2.26
CA THR A 66 -1.21 -7.46 3.41
C THR A 66 -0.40 -8.14 4.49
N ASP A 67 -0.30 -7.52 5.66
CA ASP A 67 0.36 -8.12 6.81
C ASP A 67 -0.66 -8.87 7.69
N LYS A 68 -1.88 -8.33 7.80
CA LYS A 68 -2.92 -8.83 8.69
C LYS A 68 -4.29 -8.32 8.26
N VAL A 69 -5.30 -9.18 8.37
CA VAL A 69 -6.72 -8.81 8.18
C VAL A 69 -7.49 -9.14 9.46
N LEU A 70 -8.25 -8.18 9.96
CA LEU A 70 -9.08 -8.36 11.16
C LEU A 70 -10.57 -8.25 10.79
N TRP A 71 -11.36 -9.12 11.41
CA TRP A 71 -12.79 -8.92 11.59
C TRP A 71 -13.00 -8.19 12.91
N VAL A 72 -13.30 -6.90 12.85
CA VAL A 72 -13.34 -6.00 14.01
C VAL A 72 -14.78 -5.85 14.48
N THR A 73 -15.02 -6.19 15.73
CA THR A 73 -16.36 -6.10 16.37
C THR A 73 -16.51 -4.88 17.29
N GLY A 74 -15.45 -4.14 17.54
CA GLY A 74 -15.46 -2.95 18.37
C GLY A 74 -14.09 -2.34 18.59
N VAL A 75 -13.98 -1.44 19.55
CA VAL A 75 -12.72 -0.87 20.05
C VAL A 75 -12.66 -0.99 21.55
N ASP A 76 -11.46 -1.14 22.10
CA ASP A 76 -11.24 -1.13 23.53
C ASP A 76 -11.18 0.31 24.08
N ASP A 77 -11.02 0.42 25.41
CA ASP A 77 -10.93 1.71 26.12
C ASP A 77 -9.72 2.56 25.68
N GLN A 78 -8.76 1.98 24.95
CA GLN A 78 -7.60 2.66 24.39
C GLN A 78 -7.75 2.94 22.90
N SER A 79 -8.96 2.84 22.37
CA SER A 79 -9.28 3.02 20.93
C SER A 79 -8.55 2.05 20.00
N ARG A 80 -8.17 0.87 20.51
CA ARG A 80 -7.60 -0.21 19.69
C ARG A 80 -8.70 -1.13 19.21
N TYR A 81 -8.59 -1.60 17.98
CA TYR A 81 -9.55 -2.55 17.43
C TYR A 81 -9.55 -3.86 18.21
N THR A 82 -10.77 -4.32 18.53
CA THR A 82 -11.03 -5.62 19.13
C THR A 82 -11.75 -6.50 18.12
N GLY A 83 -11.28 -7.73 17.95
CA GLY A 83 -11.83 -8.68 16.99
C GLY A 83 -10.85 -9.80 16.66
N ASP A 84 -11.23 -10.62 15.71
CA ASP A 84 -10.50 -11.81 15.35
C ASP A 84 -9.63 -11.60 14.10
N GLU A 85 -8.46 -12.21 14.09
CA GLU A 85 -7.61 -12.25 12.90
C GLU A 85 -8.12 -13.31 11.94
N LEU A 86 -8.34 -12.90 10.68
CA LEU A 86 -8.80 -13.79 9.63
C LEU A 86 -7.62 -14.56 9.03
N THR A 87 -7.85 -15.82 8.69
CA THR A 87 -6.85 -16.66 8.03
C THR A 87 -6.93 -16.48 6.51
N PHE A 88 -5.78 -16.24 5.87
CA PHE A 88 -5.71 -16.22 4.41
C PHE A 88 -5.85 -17.65 3.85
N THR A 89 -6.85 -17.87 3.02
CA THR A 89 -7.09 -19.16 2.36
C THR A 89 -7.15 -18.94 0.85
N PRO A 90 -6.05 -19.18 0.11
CA PRO A 90 -6.03 -19.04 -1.33
C PRO A 90 -6.93 -20.11 -1.97
N ASP A 91 -7.53 -19.75 -3.10
CA ASP A 91 -8.26 -20.67 -3.99
C ASP A 91 -9.38 -21.49 -3.32
N LYS A 92 -9.91 -21.02 -2.19
CA LYS A 92 -11.10 -21.63 -1.62
C LYS A 92 -12.25 -21.39 -2.60
N GLU A 93 -12.67 -22.44 -3.28
CA GLU A 93 -13.94 -22.41 -3.98
C GLU A 93 -15.03 -22.24 -2.91
N PHE A 94 -15.53 -21.01 -2.77
CA PHE A 94 -16.63 -20.67 -1.85
C PHE A 94 -17.97 -21.23 -2.37
N ILE A 95 -17.97 -22.53 -2.70
CA ILE A 95 -19.11 -23.23 -3.32
C ILE A 95 -20.21 -23.51 -2.29
N ASN A 96 -19.86 -23.66 -1.02
CA ASN A 96 -20.82 -23.88 0.05
C ASN A 96 -21.12 -22.55 0.74
N VAL A 97 -22.29 -22.02 0.49
CA VAL A 97 -22.81 -20.83 1.18
C VAL A 97 -23.02 -21.17 2.65
N SER A 98 -22.14 -20.71 3.50
CA SER A 98 -22.27 -20.78 4.96
C SER A 98 -22.33 -19.36 5.49
N TYR A 99 -23.25 -19.11 6.42
CA TYR A 99 -23.41 -17.82 7.07
C TYR A 99 -22.86 -17.90 8.50
N GLY A 100 -22.30 -16.80 8.99
CA GLY A 100 -21.75 -16.72 10.33
C GLY A 100 -20.66 -15.65 10.47
N THR A 101 -19.93 -15.71 11.59
CA THR A 101 -18.77 -14.85 11.80
C THR A 101 -17.62 -15.29 10.90
N PRO A 102 -17.07 -14.42 10.07
CA PRO A 102 -15.95 -14.73 9.21
C PRO A 102 -14.71 -15.21 9.98
N THR A 103 -14.06 -16.25 9.47
CA THR A 103 -12.79 -16.77 9.99
C THR A 103 -11.68 -16.77 8.95
N ASP A 104 -12.08 -16.75 7.67
CA ASP A 104 -11.17 -16.83 6.53
C ASP A 104 -11.43 -15.71 5.55
N TYR A 105 -10.38 -15.36 4.77
CA TYR A 105 -10.52 -14.46 3.64
C TYR A 105 -9.68 -14.92 2.44
N SER A 106 -10.05 -14.43 1.27
CA SER A 106 -9.29 -14.59 0.02
C SER A 106 -9.32 -13.32 -0.78
N PHE A 107 -8.33 -13.11 -1.65
CA PHE A 107 -8.32 -12.01 -2.60
C PHE A 107 -8.76 -12.51 -3.98
N TYR A 108 -9.70 -11.82 -4.57
CA TYR A 108 -10.18 -12.09 -5.93
C TYR A 108 -9.92 -10.90 -6.83
N ASN A 109 -9.39 -11.18 -8.03
CA ASN A 109 -9.42 -10.23 -9.14
C ASN A 109 -10.68 -10.56 -9.96
N SER A 110 -11.78 -9.88 -9.71
CA SER A 110 -12.97 -10.08 -10.52
C SER A 110 -12.72 -9.55 -11.93
N ARG A 111 -12.34 -10.42 -12.84
CA ARG A 111 -12.53 -10.19 -14.27
C ARG A 111 -14.01 -10.37 -14.56
N GLN A 112 -14.82 -9.39 -14.23
CA GLN A 112 -16.17 -9.37 -14.78
C GLN A 112 -16.06 -9.09 -16.28
N SER A 113 -16.26 -10.13 -17.07
CA SER A 113 -16.45 -10.07 -18.50
C SER A 113 -17.84 -9.52 -18.83
N SER A 114 -18.13 -8.29 -18.44
CA SER A 114 -19.22 -7.53 -19.05
C SER A 114 -18.60 -6.43 -19.90
N ALA A 115 -18.98 -6.39 -21.15
CA ALA A 115 -18.39 -5.60 -22.23
C ALA A 115 -18.48 -4.07 -22.07
N ALA A 116 -18.58 -3.54 -20.86
CA ALA A 116 -18.80 -2.11 -20.61
C ALA A 116 -17.89 -1.46 -19.57
N THR A 117 -17.09 -2.19 -18.77
CA THR A 117 -16.17 -1.55 -17.81
C THR A 117 -14.88 -2.36 -17.68
N THR A 118 -13.79 -1.74 -18.10
CA THR A 118 -12.41 -2.27 -18.05
C THR A 118 -11.78 -2.27 -16.66
N ASP A 119 -12.52 -1.98 -15.61
CA ASP A 119 -12.01 -1.91 -14.25
C ASP A 119 -12.13 -3.27 -13.55
N SER A 120 -11.09 -4.10 -13.67
CA SER A 120 -10.93 -5.26 -12.80
C SER A 120 -10.61 -4.76 -11.39
N LYS A 121 -11.63 -4.62 -10.54
CA LYS A 121 -11.44 -4.28 -9.14
C LYS A 121 -10.98 -5.51 -8.38
N ALA A 122 -9.91 -5.37 -7.60
CA ALA A 122 -9.56 -6.37 -6.62
C ALA A 122 -10.66 -6.42 -5.53
N GLN A 123 -11.00 -7.60 -5.06
CA GLN A 123 -11.99 -7.81 -4.00
C GLN A 123 -11.39 -8.65 -2.89
N ILE A 124 -11.81 -8.40 -1.66
CA ILE A 124 -11.64 -9.32 -0.55
C ILE A 124 -12.95 -10.08 -0.35
N TRP A 125 -12.85 -11.39 -0.25
CA TRP A 125 -13.97 -12.28 0.00
C TRP A 125 -13.84 -12.89 1.38
N LEU A 126 -14.95 -12.93 2.12
CA LEU A 126 -15.01 -13.46 3.48
C LEU A 126 -15.73 -14.81 3.51
N TYR A 127 -15.29 -15.68 4.43
CA TYR A 127 -15.93 -16.95 4.70
C TYR A 127 -15.86 -17.28 6.20
N PRO A 128 -16.97 -17.70 6.82
CA PRO A 128 -18.37 -17.66 6.31
C PRO A 128 -18.82 -16.26 5.88
N ILE A 129 -19.95 -16.19 5.17
CA ILE A 129 -20.58 -14.91 4.79
C ILE A 129 -21.10 -14.23 6.06
N PRO A 130 -20.80 -12.95 6.31
CA PRO A 130 -21.28 -12.26 7.50
C PRO A 130 -22.81 -12.29 7.62
N ASP A 131 -23.32 -12.74 8.75
CA ASP A 131 -24.76 -12.75 9.07
C ASP A 131 -25.18 -11.67 10.09
N ILE A 132 -24.21 -10.89 10.57
CA ILE A 132 -24.42 -9.84 11.56
C ILE A 132 -24.75 -8.53 10.85
N ASP A 133 -25.86 -7.91 11.23
CA ASP A 133 -26.23 -6.56 10.76
C ASP A 133 -25.31 -5.53 11.44
N PRO A 134 -24.63 -4.66 10.66
CA PRO A 134 -23.73 -3.65 11.22
C PRO A 134 -24.51 -2.63 12.06
N ASP A 135 -24.14 -2.50 13.34
CA ASP A 135 -24.64 -1.47 14.24
C ASP A 135 -23.49 -0.59 14.73
N GLY A 136 -23.69 0.72 14.78
CA GLY A 136 -22.65 1.67 15.20
C GLY A 136 -21.35 1.64 14.39
N GLY A 137 -21.39 1.14 13.16
CA GLY A 137 -20.22 1.01 12.28
C GLY A 137 -19.38 -0.26 12.50
N TYR A 138 -19.90 -1.23 13.26
CA TYR A 138 -19.32 -2.54 13.49
C TYR A 138 -20.33 -3.66 13.19
N PRO A 139 -19.86 -4.84 12.75
CA PRO A 139 -18.47 -5.19 12.49
C PRO A 139 -17.91 -4.53 11.22
N LYS A 140 -16.57 -4.47 11.10
CA LYS A 140 -15.86 -4.01 9.91
C LYS A 140 -14.62 -4.85 9.63
N ILE A 141 -14.15 -4.80 8.39
CA ILE A 141 -12.91 -5.43 7.96
C ILE A 141 -11.81 -4.39 8.07
N VAL A 142 -10.70 -4.72 8.73
CA VAL A 142 -9.54 -3.84 8.83
C VAL A 142 -8.31 -4.55 8.27
N ILE A 143 -7.72 -3.98 7.22
CA ILE A 143 -6.58 -4.54 6.52
C ILE A 143 -5.34 -3.72 6.89
N TYR A 144 -4.37 -4.37 7.53
CA TYR A 144 -3.06 -3.82 7.84
C TYR A 144 -2.05 -4.25 6.77
N GLY A 145 -1.17 -3.32 6.40
CA GLY A 145 -0.12 -3.60 5.43
C GLY A 145 0.37 -2.33 4.73
N ALA A 146 0.84 -2.48 3.50
CA ALA A 146 1.16 -1.36 2.64
C ALA A 146 -0.05 -1.05 1.74
N VAL A 147 -0.85 -0.07 2.14
CA VAL A 147 -2.00 0.43 1.38
C VAL A 147 -1.58 1.75 0.72
N TYR A 148 -1.56 1.77 -0.61
CA TYR A 148 -1.26 2.98 -1.34
C TYR A 148 -2.53 3.85 -1.45
N ARG A 149 -2.38 5.12 -1.09
CA ARG A 149 -3.34 6.18 -1.37
C ARG A 149 -2.62 7.26 -2.18
N ALA A 150 -3.25 7.73 -3.24
CA ALA A 150 -2.69 8.81 -4.04
C ALA A 150 -2.53 10.06 -3.16
N LEU A 151 -1.33 10.64 -3.20
CA LEU A 151 -1.01 11.85 -2.47
C LEU A 151 -1.61 13.07 -3.16
N THR A 152 -2.00 14.05 -2.38
CA THR A 152 -2.24 15.42 -2.80
C THR A 152 -1.00 16.28 -2.52
N LEU A 153 -0.94 17.50 -3.06
CA LEU A 153 0.20 18.41 -2.87
C LEU A 153 0.46 18.73 -1.39
N THR A 154 -0.61 18.77 -0.58
CA THR A 154 -0.54 19.13 0.84
C THR A 154 -0.25 17.97 1.77
N ASP A 155 -0.28 16.72 1.25
CA ASP A 155 -0.07 15.54 2.08
C ASP A 155 1.35 15.49 2.62
N SER A 156 1.44 15.19 3.93
CA SER A 156 2.71 14.97 4.60
C SER A 156 3.19 13.54 4.36
N LEU A 157 4.46 13.42 4.04
CA LEU A 157 5.18 12.14 3.91
C LEU A 157 5.90 11.77 5.22
N SER A 158 5.32 12.12 6.38
CA SER A 158 5.94 11.96 7.70
C SER A 158 6.34 10.51 8.02
N ASN A 159 5.59 9.53 7.53
CA ASN A 159 5.90 8.10 7.67
C ASN A 159 7.05 7.63 6.77
N ALA A 160 7.41 8.43 5.77
CA ALA A 160 8.45 8.13 4.79
C ALA A 160 9.58 9.16 4.78
N VAL A 161 9.66 10.06 5.78
CA VAL A 161 10.64 11.15 5.82
C VAL A 161 12.09 10.67 5.71
N GLN A 162 12.40 9.52 6.27
CA GLN A 162 13.73 8.90 6.19
C GLN A 162 14.09 8.41 4.78
N PHE A 163 13.12 8.30 3.87
CA PHE A 163 13.29 7.88 2.48
C PHE A 163 13.16 9.06 1.49
N GLU A 164 13.24 10.29 1.97
CA GLU A 164 13.10 11.50 1.16
C GLU A 164 13.97 11.47 -0.10
N ASP A 165 15.27 11.18 0.08
CA ASP A 165 16.22 11.14 -1.02
C ASP A 165 15.90 10.02 -2.03
N ALA A 166 15.40 8.88 -1.56
CA ALA A 166 15.02 7.77 -2.43
C ALA A 166 13.76 8.10 -3.25
N ILE A 167 12.74 8.71 -2.63
CA ILE A 167 11.52 9.15 -3.31
C ILE A 167 11.87 10.22 -4.35
N LEU A 168 12.66 11.23 -3.97
CA LEU A 168 13.07 12.31 -4.85
C LEU A 168 13.88 11.77 -6.05
N ALA A 169 14.84 10.87 -5.82
CA ALA A 169 15.63 10.29 -6.89
C ALA A 169 14.77 9.44 -7.84
N ARG A 170 13.81 8.67 -7.31
CA ARG A 170 12.88 7.89 -8.13
C ARG A 170 11.92 8.79 -8.92
N SER A 171 11.45 9.88 -8.32
CA SER A 171 10.61 10.86 -9.03
C SER A 171 11.38 11.53 -10.18
N LYS A 172 12.66 11.87 -9.96
CA LYS A 172 13.54 12.42 -11.01
C LYS A 172 13.79 11.42 -12.13
N GLN A 173 14.02 10.16 -11.80
CA GLN A 173 14.18 9.12 -12.78
C GLN A 173 12.93 9.01 -13.68
N LEU A 174 11.74 8.94 -13.09
CA LEU A 174 10.49 8.85 -13.84
C LEU A 174 10.22 10.11 -14.70
N LEU A 175 10.60 11.29 -14.21
CA LEU A 175 10.55 12.53 -14.97
C LEU A 175 11.50 12.49 -16.17
N PHE A 176 12.74 12.02 -15.98
CA PHE A 176 13.71 11.93 -17.06
C PHE A 176 13.42 10.79 -18.04
N ASP A 177 12.72 9.73 -17.64
CA ASP A 177 12.22 8.72 -18.60
C ASP A 177 11.36 9.38 -19.70
N ASP A 178 10.55 10.37 -19.32
CA ASP A 178 9.63 11.03 -20.24
C ASP A 178 10.29 12.20 -21.02
N TYR A 179 11.24 12.93 -20.38
CA TYR A 179 11.80 14.19 -20.94
C TYR A 179 13.25 14.11 -21.42
N ASP A 180 14.08 13.29 -20.80
CA ASP A 180 15.50 13.13 -21.17
C ASP A 180 16.01 11.73 -20.75
N PRO A 181 15.68 10.68 -21.52
CA PRO A 181 16.02 9.30 -21.15
C PRO A 181 17.51 9.06 -20.89
N SER A 182 18.40 9.91 -21.44
CA SER A 182 19.84 9.77 -21.22
C SER A 182 20.27 9.96 -19.75
N LYS A 183 19.44 10.60 -18.94
CA LYS A 183 19.68 10.85 -17.52
C LYS A 183 18.93 9.86 -16.59
N SER A 184 18.00 9.09 -17.14
CA SER A 184 17.15 8.19 -16.37
C SER A 184 17.95 7.14 -15.59
N ASP A 185 18.84 6.41 -16.26
CA ASP A 185 19.67 5.35 -15.66
C ASP A 185 20.48 5.85 -14.44
N TYR A 186 21.00 7.07 -14.53
CA TYR A 186 21.72 7.68 -13.42
C TYR A 186 20.83 7.85 -12.18
N TRP A 187 19.59 8.32 -12.36
CA TRP A 187 18.67 8.54 -11.26
C TRP A 187 18.07 7.23 -10.74
N GLU A 188 17.92 6.21 -11.59
CA GLU A 188 17.53 4.87 -11.16
C GLU A 188 18.55 4.27 -10.19
N GLN A 189 19.84 4.34 -10.55
CA GLN A 189 20.93 3.89 -9.69
C GLN A 189 20.99 4.66 -8.38
N LYS A 190 20.75 5.98 -8.42
CA LYS A 190 20.68 6.84 -7.24
C LYS A 190 19.51 6.45 -6.32
N ALA A 191 18.33 6.22 -6.87
CA ALA A 191 17.15 5.81 -6.09
C ALA A 191 17.40 4.47 -5.38
N ALA A 192 17.94 3.48 -6.10
CA ALA A 192 18.29 2.18 -5.53
C ALA A 192 19.38 2.29 -4.44
N LYS A 193 20.36 3.17 -4.65
CA LYS A 193 21.43 3.43 -3.67
C LYS A 193 20.85 4.06 -2.40
N TYR A 194 20.10 5.14 -2.49
CA TYR A 194 19.52 5.83 -1.34
C TYR A 194 18.56 4.93 -0.56
N LEU A 195 17.75 4.14 -1.26
CA LEU A 195 16.89 3.16 -0.60
C LEU A 195 17.70 2.18 0.23
N ARG A 196 18.76 1.59 -0.34
CA ARG A 196 19.62 0.63 0.34
C ARG A 196 20.32 1.25 1.56
N GLU A 197 20.91 2.43 1.40
CA GLU A 197 21.61 3.13 2.49
C GLU A 197 20.69 3.45 3.67
N THR A 198 19.43 3.83 3.37
CA THR A 198 18.42 4.09 4.39
C THR A 198 18.03 2.80 5.11
N LEU A 199 17.75 1.72 4.37
CA LEU A 199 17.41 0.43 4.95
C LEU A 199 18.57 -0.13 5.81
N ASP A 200 19.82 -0.05 5.34
CA ASP A 200 20.99 -0.47 6.12
C ASP A 200 21.13 0.34 7.41
N THR A 201 20.81 1.64 7.37
CA THR A 201 20.86 2.50 8.56
C THR A 201 19.77 2.14 9.56
N LEU A 202 18.56 1.83 9.08
CA LEU A 202 17.45 1.41 9.93
C LEU A 202 17.72 0.05 10.57
N ASN A 203 18.23 -0.92 9.80
CA ASN A 203 18.58 -2.23 10.32
C ASN A 203 19.66 -2.15 11.41
N LYS A 204 20.72 -1.36 11.21
CA LYS A 204 21.75 -1.13 12.23
C LYS A 204 21.22 -0.52 13.52
N ARG A 205 20.21 0.36 13.44
CA ARG A 205 19.55 0.93 14.62
C ARG A 205 18.73 -0.12 15.38
N GLN A 206 18.07 -1.03 14.68
CA GLN A 206 17.32 -2.13 15.28
C GLN A 206 18.23 -3.14 15.98
N ASP A 207 19.33 -3.52 15.36
CA ASP A 207 20.34 -4.41 15.96
C ASP A 207 20.92 -3.86 17.28
N GLY A 208 21.03 -2.53 17.39
CA GLY A 208 21.51 -1.84 18.60
C GLY A 208 20.50 -1.83 19.76
N LEU A 209 19.22 -2.12 19.51
CA LEU A 209 18.15 -2.12 20.50
C LEU A 209 17.77 -3.54 21.01
N GLY A 210 18.41 -4.60 20.49
CA GLY A 210 18.26 -5.97 20.99
C GLY A 210 16.88 -6.61 20.74
N GLU A 211 16.02 -5.99 19.96
CA GLU A 211 14.75 -6.58 19.54
C GLU A 211 14.86 -7.04 18.08
N ASN A 212 14.85 -8.37 17.90
CA ASN A 212 14.85 -9.03 16.59
C ASN A 212 13.52 -8.79 15.85
N LEU A 213 13.33 -7.61 15.30
CA LEU A 213 12.33 -7.34 14.28
C LEU A 213 13.05 -7.18 12.94
N ILE A 214 13.57 -8.28 12.40
CA ILE A 214 14.17 -8.31 11.07
C ILE A 214 13.06 -8.55 10.06
N PRO A 215 12.66 -7.55 9.25
CA PRO A 215 11.90 -7.85 8.05
C PRO A 215 12.86 -8.50 7.06
N THR A 216 12.61 -9.74 6.74
CA THR A 216 13.38 -10.47 5.72
C THR A 216 13.01 -9.92 4.34
N ILE A 217 13.85 -9.05 3.78
CA ILE A 217 13.67 -8.57 2.40
C ILE A 217 14.08 -9.69 1.45
N SER A 218 13.09 -10.42 0.92
CA SER A 218 13.32 -11.39 -0.15
C SER A 218 13.35 -10.67 -1.50
N TYR A 219 14.55 -10.44 -2.03
CA TYR A 219 14.70 -10.06 -3.44
C TYR A 219 14.42 -11.27 -4.31
N SER A 220 13.25 -11.37 -4.93
CA SER A 220 13.06 -12.30 -6.03
C SER A 220 13.77 -11.73 -7.26
N ARG A 221 14.98 -12.22 -7.56
CA ARG A 221 15.59 -12.05 -8.88
C ARG A 221 14.69 -12.72 -9.90
N ARG A 222 13.92 -11.95 -10.63
CA ARG A 222 13.41 -12.41 -11.93
C ARG A 222 14.60 -12.43 -12.88
N THR A 223 15.21 -13.60 -13.06
CA THR A 223 16.05 -13.88 -14.22
C THR A 223 15.13 -13.86 -15.44
N ALA A 224 15.32 -12.84 -16.27
CA ALA A 224 14.78 -12.86 -17.63
C ALA A 224 15.43 -14.04 -18.38
N GLN A 225 14.60 -14.94 -18.89
CA GLN A 225 14.87 -15.84 -20.00
C GLN A 225 14.18 -15.29 -21.23
#